data_5c7de5cb7307673cf0a14a32fa70b214
#
_entry.id   5c7de5cb7307673cf0a14a32fa70b214
#
_cell.length_a   1.000
_cell.length_b   1.000
_cell.length_c   1.000
_cell.angle_alpha   90.00
_cell.angle_beta   90.00
_cell.angle_gamma   90.00
#
_symmetry.space_group_name_H-M   'P 1'
#
loop_
_entity.id
_entity.type
_entity.pdbx_description
1 polymer ?
#
loop_
_entity_poly.entity_id
_entity_poly.type
_entity_poly.pdbx_seq_one_letter_code
_entity_poly.pdbx_strand_id
1 'polypeptide(L)'
;MRQRGIHLQYSFETDGQRGADVTNPLFDLLSAVGQHGSIRHASLALGASYRHVWGQLKHWEEVLGEALVVWTQGQPARLTPFAERLLWAERRARTRLTPHIEALRAELERVLTEAFDGSQQVLTMFASHDLALPQLRE
;
A
#
# COMPACT_ATOMS: atom_id res chain seq x y z
N MET A 1 -23.98 -8.59 14.19
CA MET A 1 -23.58 -7.90 12.98
C MET A 1 -22.11 -7.58 13.05
N ARG A 2 -21.40 -7.89 11.96
CA ARG A 2 -19.97 -7.68 11.94
C ARG A 2 -19.67 -6.21 11.65
N GLN A 3 -18.83 -5.62 12.46
CA GLN A 3 -18.40 -4.25 12.19
C GLN A 3 -17.28 -4.26 11.17
N ARG A 4 -17.37 -3.36 10.22
CA ARG A 4 -16.35 -3.19 9.21
C ARG A 4 -15.78 -1.79 9.33
N GLY A 5 -14.48 -1.70 9.33
CA GLY A 5 -13.83 -0.42 9.43
C GLY A 5 -12.62 -0.37 8.53
N ILE A 6 -12.07 0.82 8.42
CA ILE A 6 -10.88 1.04 7.63
C ILE A 6 -9.79 1.51 8.55
N HIS A 7 -8.63 0.89 8.41
CA HIS A 7 -7.47 1.23 9.20
C HIS A 7 -6.35 1.62 8.25
N LEU A 8 -5.83 2.81 8.44
CA LEU A 8 -4.74 3.31 7.62
C LEU A 8 -3.48 3.38 8.45
N GLN A 9 -2.37 2.99 7.85
CA GLN A 9 -1.11 3.09 8.56
C GLN A 9 0.02 3.39 7.57
N TYR A 10 1.09 3.94 8.08
CA TYR A 10 2.27 4.19 7.29
C TYR A 10 3.49 3.67 8.05
N SER A 11 4.59 3.50 7.32
CA SER A 11 5.80 2.97 7.92
C SER A 11 7.01 3.65 7.31
N PHE A 12 8.14 3.51 8.01
CA PHE A 12 9.41 3.98 7.47
C PHE A 12 10.00 2.92 6.59
N GLU A 13 10.61 3.35 5.51
CA GLU A 13 11.32 2.40 4.66
C GLU A 13 12.71 2.17 5.20
N THR A 14 13.21 0.99 4.91
CA THR A 14 14.57 0.64 5.19
C THR A 14 15.33 0.52 3.87
N ASP A 15 16.60 0.25 3.98
CA ASP A 15 17.52 0.27 2.85
C ASP A 15 16.98 -0.48 1.64
N GLY A 16 16.97 0.19 0.52
CA GLY A 16 16.65 -0.42 -0.75
C GLY A 16 15.19 -0.70 -1.01
N GLN A 17 14.35 -0.53 -0.01
CA GLN A 17 12.93 -0.71 -0.21
C GLN A 17 12.24 0.62 -0.31
N ARG A 18 11.71 0.88 -1.46
CA ARG A 18 10.96 2.08 -1.64
C ARG A 18 9.49 1.75 -1.49
N GLY A 19 8.90 2.27 -0.44
CA GLY A 19 7.49 2.06 -0.23
C GLY A 19 6.68 2.79 -1.27
N ALA A 20 5.63 2.19 -1.72
CA ALA A 20 4.69 2.88 -2.55
C ALA A 20 3.90 3.86 -1.68
N ASP A 21 3.31 4.83 -2.31
CA ASP A 21 2.69 5.91 -1.59
C ASP A 21 1.57 5.47 -0.68
N VAL A 22 0.53 4.96 -1.26
CA VAL A 22 -0.58 4.40 -0.52
C VAL A 22 -0.94 3.12 -1.22
N THR A 23 -0.79 2.01 -0.55
CA THR A 23 -1.07 0.73 -1.17
C THR A 23 -2.06 -0.04 -0.34
N ASN A 24 -2.82 -0.85 -1.02
CA ASN A 24 -3.72 -1.79 -0.39
C ASN A 24 -3.80 -3.01 -1.28
N PRO A 25 -3.40 -4.18 -0.77
CA PRO A 25 -3.36 -5.37 -1.62
C PRO A 25 -4.69 -5.73 -2.26
N LEU A 26 -5.79 -5.49 -1.54
CA LEU A 26 -7.11 -5.78 -2.11
C LEU A 26 -7.39 -4.92 -3.33
N PHE A 27 -7.12 -3.63 -3.25
CA PHE A 27 -7.43 -2.75 -4.37
C PHE A 27 -6.48 -2.96 -5.54
N ASP A 28 -5.23 -3.31 -5.27
CA ASP A 28 -4.32 -3.70 -6.34
C ASP A 28 -4.82 -4.94 -7.06
N LEU A 29 -5.33 -5.89 -6.30
CA LEU A 29 -5.88 -7.11 -6.84
C LEU A 29 -7.11 -6.83 -7.69
N LEU A 30 -8.05 -6.04 -7.19
CA LEU A 30 -9.25 -5.71 -7.93
C LEU A 30 -8.92 -4.94 -9.21
N SER A 31 -8.00 -4.01 -9.12
CA SER A 31 -7.57 -3.24 -10.28
C SER A 31 -6.98 -4.13 -11.35
N ALA A 32 -6.14 -5.08 -10.95
CA ALA A 32 -5.51 -5.98 -11.89
C ALA A 32 -6.53 -6.89 -12.57
N VAL A 33 -7.47 -7.43 -11.79
CA VAL A 33 -8.50 -8.30 -12.37
C VAL A 33 -9.39 -7.52 -13.34
N GLY A 34 -9.79 -6.32 -12.96
CA GLY A 34 -10.62 -5.49 -13.81
C GLY A 34 -9.92 -5.07 -15.09
N GLN A 35 -8.63 -4.81 -15.00
CA GLN A 35 -7.86 -4.37 -16.15
C GLN A 35 -7.54 -5.51 -17.10
N HIS A 36 -7.22 -6.68 -16.58
CA HIS A 36 -6.72 -7.79 -17.41
C HIS A 36 -7.80 -8.79 -17.81
N GLY A 37 -8.91 -8.78 -17.13
CA GLY A 37 -10.02 -9.64 -17.49
C GLY A 37 -9.81 -11.11 -17.19
N SER A 38 -8.78 -11.46 -16.44
CA SER A 38 -8.56 -12.85 -16.04
C SER A 38 -7.69 -12.89 -14.79
N ILE A 39 -7.94 -13.88 -13.97
CA ILE A 39 -7.13 -14.08 -12.75
C ILE A 39 -5.69 -14.42 -13.13
N ARG A 40 -5.52 -15.19 -14.20
CA ARG A 40 -4.19 -15.60 -14.63
C ARG A 40 -3.35 -14.41 -15.06
N HIS A 41 -3.90 -13.53 -15.89
CA HIS A 41 -3.18 -12.35 -16.32
C HIS A 41 -2.97 -11.38 -15.17
N ALA A 42 -3.95 -11.28 -14.29
CA ALA A 42 -3.79 -10.44 -13.11
C ALA A 42 -2.65 -10.94 -12.23
N SER A 43 -2.55 -12.25 -12.05
CA SER A 43 -1.48 -12.81 -11.22
C SER A 43 -0.11 -12.53 -11.83
N LEU A 44 0.01 -12.61 -13.15
CA LEU A 44 1.26 -12.26 -13.82
C LEU A 44 1.62 -10.79 -13.60
N ALA A 45 0.63 -9.92 -13.74
CA ALA A 45 0.86 -8.49 -13.57
C ALA A 45 1.26 -8.15 -12.13
N LEU A 46 0.74 -8.89 -11.17
CA LEU A 46 1.03 -8.66 -9.76
C LEU A 46 2.29 -9.36 -9.27
N GLY A 47 2.86 -10.24 -10.10
CA GLY A 47 4.02 -11.01 -9.69
C GLY A 47 3.69 -12.06 -8.64
N ALA A 48 2.46 -12.56 -8.63
CA ALA A 48 2.01 -13.53 -7.65
C ALA A 48 1.51 -14.78 -8.38
N SER A 49 1.39 -15.87 -7.63
CA SER A 49 0.89 -17.10 -8.24
C SER A 49 -0.63 -17.02 -8.43
N TYR A 50 -1.12 -17.76 -9.39
CA TYR A 50 -2.56 -17.85 -9.65
C TYR A 50 -3.30 -18.29 -8.39
N ARG A 51 -2.74 -19.30 -7.71
CA ARG A 51 -3.37 -19.82 -6.49
C ARG A 51 -3.44 -18.76 -5.39
N HIS A 52 -2.39 -17.99 -5.27
CA HIS A 52 -2.35 -16.93 -4.26
C HIS A 52 -3.42 -15.87 -4.52
N VAL A 53 -3.52 -15.44 -5.78
CA VAL A 53 -4.53 -14.44 -6.16
C VAL A 53 -5.92 -14.97 -5.91
N TRP A 54 -6.18 -16.21 -6.30
CA TRP A 54 -7.46 -16.89 -6.05
C TRP A 54 -7.81 -16.89 -4.57
N GLY A 55 -6.81 -17.31 -3.76
CA GLY A 55 -7.01 -17.39 -2.32
C GLY A 55 -7.30 -16.04 -1.70
N GLN A 56 -6.62 -15.01 -2.15
CA GLN A 56 -6.85 -13.66 -1.65
C GLN A 56 -8.24 -13.15 -2.02
N LEU A 57 -8.68 -13.40 -3.26
CA LEU A 57 -10.02 -13.01 -3.66
C LEU A 57 -11.07 -13.70 -2.81
N LYS A 58 -10.92 -15.00 -2.61
CA LYS A 58 -11.88 -15.75 -1.81
C LYS A 58 -11.89 -15.28 -0.37
N HIS A 59 -10.71 -15.01 0.16
CA HIS A 59 -10.60 -14.52 1.52
C HIS A 59 -11.35 -13.20 1.70
N TRP A 60 -11.15 -12.26 0.79
CA TRP A 60 -11.78 -10.96 0.90
C TRP A 60 -13.28 -11.02 0.64
N GLU A 61 -13.72 -11.91 -0.26
CA GLU A 61 -15.15 -12.10 -0.45
C GLU A 61 -15.80 -12.58 0.84
N GLU A 62 -15.10 -13.46 1.55
CA GLU A 62 -15.62 -13.97 2.80
C GLU A 62 -15.65 -12.89 3.88
N VAL A 63 -14.57 -12.13 3.99
CA VAL A 63 -14.48 -11.07 4.98
C VAL A 63 -15.53 -9.99 4.74
N LEU A 64 -15.73 -9.61 3.50
CA LEU A 64 -16.67 -8.54 3.16
C LEU A 64 -18.10 -9.03 3.05
N GLY A 65 -18.29 -10.30 2.83
CA GLY A 65 -19.63 -10.85 2.69
C GLY A 65 -20.26 -10.56 1.34
N GLU A 66 -19.45 -10.23 0.34
CA GLU A 66 -19.92 -9.88 -1.00
C GLU A 66 -19.00 -10.47 -2.03
N ALA A 67 -19.56 -10.88 -3.16
CA ALA A 67 -18.75 -11.35 -4.27
C ALA A 67 -18.01 -10.16 -4.89
N LEU A 68 -16.77 -10.39 -5.27
CA LEU A 68 -15.94 -9.36 -5.89
C LEU A 68 -15.75 -9.58 -7.37
N VAL A 69 -15.77 -10.84 -7.82
CA VAL A 69 -15.50 -11.18 -9.20
C VAL A 69 -16.57 -12.13 -9.71
N VAL A 70 -16.98 -11.91 -10.94
CA VAL A 70 -17.93 -12.77 -11.63
C VAL A 70 -17.23 -13.51 -12.74
N TRP A 71 -17.44 -14.81 -12.80
CA TRP A 71 -16.96 -15.62 -13.91
C TRP A 71 -18.13 -16.22 -14.64
N THR A 72 -18.03 -16.17 -15.94
CA THR A 72 -18.91 -16.94 -16.80
C THR A 72 -18.01 -17.70 -17.73
N GLN A 73 -18.23 -18.98 -17.86
CA GLN A 73 -17.39 -19.81 -18.69
C GLN A 73 -17.32 -19.26 -20.10
N GLY A 74 -16.10 -19.15 -20.62
CA GLY A 74 -15.89 -18.62 -21.97
C GLY A 74 -15.89 -17.11 -22.05
N GLN A 75 -15.96 -16.42 -20.91
CA GLN A 75 -15.94 -14.96 -20.88
C GLN A 75 -14.90 -14.45 -19.92
N PRO A 76 -14.45 -13.21 -20.11
CA PRO A 76 -13.48 -12.64 -19.19
C PRO A 76 -14.05 -12.53 -17.77
N ALA A 77 -13.17 -12.60 -16.79
CA ALA A 77 -13.53 -12.31 -15.42
C ALA A 77 -13.87 -10.84 -15.30
N ARG A 78 -14.89 -10.52 -14.56
CA ARG A 78 -15.33 -9.14 -14.36
C ARG A 78 -15.52 -8.85 -12.88
N LEU A 79 -15.31 -7.61 -12.52
CA LEU A 79 -15.64 -7.17 -11.17
C LEU A 79 -17.16 -7.07 -11.02
N THR A 80 -17.64 -7.38 -9.83
CA THR A 80 -19.07 -7.17 -9.53
C THR A 80 -19.32 -5.67 -9.40
N PRO A 81 -20.58 -5.24 -9.51
CA PRO A 81 -20.89 -3.83 -9.26
C PRO A 81 -20.43 -3.35 -7.89
N PHE A 82 -20.51 -4.20 -6.88
CA PHE A 82 -19.99 -3.87 -5.56
C PHE A 82 -18.49 -3.60 -5.60
N ALA A 83 -17.72 -4.49 -6.25
CA ALA A 83 -16.27 -4.32 -6.33
C ALA A 83 -15.91 -3.08 -7.14
N GLU A 84 -16.64 -2.81 -8.20
CA GLU A 84 -16.39 -1.61 -9.01
C GLU A 84 -16.62 -0.34 -8.22
N ARG A 85 -17.71 -0.29 -7.45
CA ARG A 85 -18.00 0.87 -6.62
C ARG A 85 -16.94 1.07 -5.56
N LEU A 86 -16.52 -0.02 -4.95
CA LEU A 86 -15.49 0.04 -3.92
C LEU A 86 -14.17 0.54 -4.50
N LEU A 87 -13.78 0.01 -5.66
CA LEU A 87 -12.55 0.42 -6.32
C LEU A 87 -12.59 1.89 -6.75
N TRP A 88 -13.71 2.33 -7.28
CA TRP A 88 -13.90 3.73 -7.66
C TRP A 88 -13.78 4.66 -6.46
N ALA A 89 -14.44 4.30 -5.36
CA ALA A 89 -14.41 5.12 -4.17
C ALA A 89 -12.98 5.21 -3.62
N GLU A 90 -12.27 4.09 -3.63
CA GLU A 90 -10.89 4.07 -3.14
C GLU A 90 -9.99 4.93 -4.02
N ARG A 91 -10.14 4.83 -5.34
CA ARG A 91 -9.33 5.64 -6.25
C ARG A 91 -9.57 7.13 -6.06
N ARG A 92 -10.82 7.51 -5.87
CA ARG A 92 -11.14 8.92 -5.64
C ARG A 92 -10.55 9.42 -4.33
N ALA A 93 -10.68 8.62 -3.30
CA ALA A 93 -10.11 8.97 -2.00
C ALA A 93 -8.59 9.05 -2.08
N ARG A 94 -7.97 8.11 -2.77
CA ARG A 94 -6.52 8.08 -2.93
C ARG A 94 -6.03 9.32 -3.68
N THR A 95 -6.73 9.71 -4.74
CA THR A 95 -6.36 10.89 -5.50
C THR A 95 -6.38 12.14 -4.63
N ARG A 96 -7.36 12.24 -3.74
CA ARG A 96 -7.44 13.38 -2.83
C ARG A 96 -6.40 13.32 -1.73
N LEU A 97 -6.08 12.13 -1.28
CA LEU A 97 -5.16 11.94 -0.16
C LEU A 97 -3.70 12.05 -0.58
N THR A 98 -3.37 11.67 -1.82
CA THR A 98 -2.00 11.57 -2.26
C THR A 98 -1.20 12.85 -2.06
N PRO A 99 -1.69 14.05 -2.40
CA PRO A 99 -0.90 15.26 -2.16
C PRO A 99 -0.57 15.47 -0.69
N HIS A 100 -1.47 15.11 0.19
CA HIS A 100 -1.23 15.25 1.63
C HIS A 100 -0.21 14.25 2.13
N ILE A 101 -0.28 13.03 1.63
CA ILE A 101 0.70 12.00 1.98
C ILE A 101 2.08 12.39 1.46
N GLU A 102 2.14 12.93 0.22
CA GLU A 102 3.41 13.37 -0.33
C GLU A 102 4.01 14.52 0.47
N ALA A 103 3.18 15.46 0.90
CA ALA A 103 3.66 16.57 1.71
C ALA A 103 4.18 16.08 3.06
N LEU A 104 3.47 15.16 3.69
CA LEU A 104 3.93 14.59 4.96
C LEU A 104 5.24 13.84 4.77
N ARG A 105 5.33 13.04 3.72
CA ARG A 105 6.56 12.30 3.45
C ARG A 105 7.73 13.23 3.25
N ALA A 106 7.55 14.27 2.43
CA ALA A 106 8.63 15.21 2.13
C ALA A 106 9.11 15.89 3.40
N GLU A 107 8.18 16.27 4.26
CA GLU A 107 8.56 16.95 5.50
C GLU A 107 9.34 16.03 6.44
N LEU A 108 8.86 14.80 6.58
CA LEU A 108 9.53 13.83 7.45
C LEU A 108 10.90 13.45 6.91
N GLU A 109 11.01 13.28 5.60
CA GLU A 109 12.30 12.96 4.99
C GLU A 109 13.29 14.10 5.16
N ARG A 110 12.81 15.32 5.06
CA ARG A 110 13.69 16.47 5.28
C ARG A 110 14.21 16.50 6.70
N VAL A 111 13.35 16.25 7.67
CA VAL A 111 13.75 16.23 9.07
C VAL A 111 14.75 15.10 9.34
N LEU A 112 14.52 13.93 8.76
CA LEU A 112 15.44 12.83 8.92
C LEU A 112 16.79 13.12 8.29
N THR A 113 16.79 13.73 7.11
CA THR A 113 18.03 14.07 6.43
C THR A 113 18.81 15.07 7.24
N GLU A 114 18.16 16.10 7.76
CA GLU A 114 18.81 17.09 8.60
C GLU A 114 19.38 16.47 9.87
N ALA A 115 18.66 15.53 10.46
CA ALA A 115 19.12 14.85 11.65
C ALA A 115 20.36 14.01 11.37
N PHE A 116 20.38 13.30 10.26
CA PHE A 116 21.54 12.49 9.89
C PHE A 116 22.74 13.39 9.56
N ASP A 117 22.53 14.47 8.83
CA ASP A 117 23.59 15.39 8.51
C ASP A 117 24.17 16.01 9.78
N GLY A 118 23.30 16.45 10.67
CA GLY A 118 23.74 17.00 11.93
C GLY A 118 24.50 16.00 12.77
N SER A 119 24.04 14.77 12.78
CA SER A 119 24.69 13.70 13.52
C SER A 119 26.09 13.44 12.96
N GLN A 120 26.22 13.41 11.64
CA GLN A 120 27.52 13.22 11.02
C GLN A 120 28.47 14.38 11.29
N GLN A 121 27.94 15.60 11.24
CA GLN A 121 28.75 16.76 11.56
C GLN A 121 29.26 16.71 12.96
N VAL A 122 28.42 16.32 13.89
CA VAL A 122 28.83 16.21 15.28
C VAL A 122 29.90 15.14 15.43
N LEU A 123 29.74 14.00 14.79
CA LEU A 123 30.72 12.95 14.83
C LEU A 123 32.06 13.41 14.25
N THR A 124 32.00 14.19 13.21
CA THR A 124 33.24 14.72 12.63
C THR A 124 33.93 15.69 13.55
N MET A 125 33.17 16.57 14.18
CA MET A 125 33.74 17.59 15.04
C MET A 125 34.15 17.05 16.41
N PHE A 126 33.41 16.09 16.92
CA PHE A 126 33.65 15.52 18.22
C PHE A 126 33.77 14.02 18.11
N ALA A 127 34.86 13.59 17.55
CA ALA A 127 35.02 12.19 17.20
C ALA A 127 34.84 11.26 18.39
N SER A 128 35.23 11.72 19.54
CA SER A 128 35.10 10.91 20.75
C SER A 128 33.80 11.14 21.47
N HIS A 129 32.99 12.08 20.99
CA HIS A 129 31.79 12.45 21.71
C HIS A 129 30.65 11.53 21.32
N ASP A 130 30.13 10.87 22.28
CA ASP A 130 29.01 9.97 22.03
C ASP A 130 27.71 10.72 22.12
N LEU A 131 26.97 10.75 21.08
CA LEU A 131 25.75 11.44 21.09
C LEU A 131 24.63 10.56 21.16
N ALA A 132 24.69 9.70 21.70
CA ALA A 132 23.52 8.94 21.80
C ALA A 132 22.34 9.64 21.26
N LEU A 133 22.16 10.40 21.01
CA LEU A 133 21.33 10.79 20.61
C LEU A 133 20.23 10.60 20.49
N PRO A 134 19.97 10.84 20.72
CA PRO A 134 19.11 10.77 20.66
C PRO A 134 18.23 10.68 20.41
N GLN A 135 17.98 10.80 20.51
CA GLN A 135 17.35 10.58 20.23
C GLN A 135 16.61 10.52 19.92
N LEU A 136 16.26 10.71 19.71
CA LEU A 136 15.64 10.61 19.26
C LEU A 136 14.83 10.51 19.54
N ARG A 137 14.76 10.72 19.94
CA ARG A 137 14.15 10.51 20.20
C ARG A 137 13.50 11.00 20.55
N GLU A 138 13.46 11.47 20.76
CA GLU A 138 13.04 11.69 21.02
C GLU A 138 12.70 11.69 20.87
#